data_bdb5e0b6f2e8eac57eb6c09bdbe7e140
#
_entry.id   bdb5e0b6f2e8eac57eb6c09bdbe7e140
#
_cell.length_a   1.000
_cell.length_b   1.000
_cell.length_c   1.000
_cell.angle_alpha   90.00
_cell.angle_beta   90.00
_cell.angle_gamma   90.00
#
_symmetry.space_group_name_H-M   'P 1'
#
loop_
_entity.id
_entity.type
_entity.pdbx_description
1 polymer ?
#
loop_
_entity_poly.entity_id
_entity_poly.type
_entity_poly.pdbx_seq_one_letter_code
_entity_poly.pdbx_strand_id
1 'polypeptide(L)'
;MLSKLFFYFIIFFLFSCAQKKYENPHVSIETPFGKIYVELFPDKAPKSVAAFLSNVDQGLYKNSSFYRVLKEENQPTSSFKTELIQGGIWETNNTKANNLKSIPHETTKQTGILHTNGTISLARTIPGSASSEFFICVGTQPAYDFGNSANPDRQGYAAFGKVVKGMDVLKKIHQQPENGEDFYPSVRILNIVRL
;
A
#
# COMPACT_ATOMS: atom_id res chain seq x y z
N MET A 1 38.23 -3.01 -65.03
CA MET A 1 37.24 -3.75 -64.23
C MET A 1 37.22 -3.09 -62.82
N LEU A 2 36.26 -2.19 -62.58
CA LEU A 2 36.13 -1.54 -61.24
C LEU A 2 35.12 -2.34 -60.41
N SER A 3 35.62 -2.92 -59.30
CA SER A 3 34.80 -3.58 -58.29
C SER A 3 34.14 -2.52 -57.40
N LYS A 4 32.79 -2.44 -57.44
CA LYS A 4 32.01 -1.57 -56.56
C LYS A 4 31.79 -2.30 -55.23
N LEU A 5 32.51 -1.87 -54.17
CA LEU A 5 32.30 -2.32 -52.77
C LEU A 5 31.08 -1.57 -52.24
N PHE A 6 29.96 -2.28 -52.01
CA PHE A 6 28.75 -1.76 -51.35
C PHE A 6 28.93 -1.89 -49.83
N PHE A 7 29.09 -0.76 -49.16
CA PHE A 7 29.15 -0.68 -47.71
C PHE A 7 27.70 -0.62 -47.17
N TYR A 8 27.22 -1.72 -46.57
CA TYR A 8 25.96 -1.73 -45.85
C TYR A 8 26.15 -1.08 -44.50
N PHE A 9 25.61 0.11 -44.28
CA PHE A 9 25.57 0.80 -42.97
C PHE A 9 24.37 0.26 -42.21
N ILE A 10 24.61 -0.68 -41.25
CA ILE A 10 23.57 -1.17 -40.33
C ILE A 10 23.36 -0.14 -39.25
N ILE A 11 22.27 0.62 -39.33
CA ILE A 11 21.82 1.54 -38.26
C ILE A 11 21.20 0.72 -37.15
N PHE A 12 21.93 0.54 -36.03
CA PHE A 12 21.39 -0.01 -34.82
C PHE A 12 20.52 1.05 -34.13
N PHE A 13 19.21 0.92 -34.22
CA PHE A 13 18.27 1.67 -33.39
C PHE A 13 18.35 1.16 -31.96
N LEU A 14 19.09 1.86 -31.11
CA LEU A 14 19.04 1.66 -29.66
C LEU A 14 17.70 2.21 -29.17
N PHE A 15 16.73 1.33 -28.97
CA PHE A 15 15.53 1.64 -28.20
C PHE A 15 15.96 1.86 -26.74
N SER A 16 16.29 3.12 -26.41
CA SER A 16 16.44 3.54 -25.02
C SER A 16 15.06 3.50 -24.37
N CYS A 17 14.82 2.48 -23.56
CA CYS A 17 13.65 2.43 -22.70
C CYS A 17 13.81 3.54 -21.64
N ALA A 18 13.28 4.73 -21.92
CA ALA A 18 13.29 5.84 -20.96
C ALA A 18 12.46 5.40 -19.74
N GLN A 19 13.14 5.10 -18.63
CA GLN A 19 12.51 4.78 -17.37
C GLN A 19 11.74 6.02 -16.90
N LYS A 20 10.43 5.87 -16.69
CA LYS A 20 9.56 6.96 -16.25
C LYS A 20 10.03 7.44 -14.89
N LYS A 21 10.63 8.63 -14.84
CA LYS A 21 11.10 9.23 -13.60
C LYS A 21 9.89 9.86 -12.88
N TYR A 22 9.49 9.26 -11.78
CA TYR A 22 8.48 9.83 -10.89
C TYR A 22 9.12 10.84 -9.95
N GLU A 23 8.40 11.91 -9.60
CA GLU A 23 8.85 12.89 -8.60
C GLU A 23 8.90 12.24 -7.21
N ASN A 24 7.84 11.52 -6.84
CA ASN A 24 7.75 10.72 -5.61
C ASN A 24 7.97 9.23 -5.91
N PRO A 25 8.43 8.43 -4.92
CA PRO A 25 8.51 6.99 -5.06
C PRO A 25 7.14 6.37 -5.33
N HIS A 26 7.10 5.41 -6.25
CA HIS A 26 5.91 4.62 -6.57
C HIS A 26 6.17 3.15 -6.29
N VAL A 27 5.12 2.44 -5.89
CA VAL A 27 5.12 0.98 -5.81
C VAL A 27 3.94 0.39 -6.56
N SER A 28 4.09 -0.85 -7.01
CA SER A 28 3.01 -1.67 -7.55
C SER A 28 2.72 -2.81 -6.59
N ILE A 29 1.48 -2.90 -6.10
CA ILE A 29 0.97 -4.04 -5.35
C ILE A 29 0.35 -4.99 -6.37
N GLU A 30 0.94 -6.17 -6.52
CA GLU A 30 0.51 -7.18 -7.49
C GLU A 30 -0.38 -8.22 -6.84
N THR A 31 -1.56 -8.43 -7.40
CA THR A 31 -2.57 -9.38 -6.90
C THR A 31 -3.14 -10.22 -8.05
N PRO A 32 -3.86 -11.33 -7.77
CA PRO A 32 -4.58 -12.08 -8.79
C PRO A 32 -5.68 -11.27 -9.51
N PHE A 33 -6.14 -10.17 -8.89
CA PHE A 33 -7.18 -9.29 -9.45
C PHE A 33 -6.62 -8.16 -10.32
N GLY A 34 -5.28 -7.99 -10.35
CA GLY A 34 -4.59 -6.93 -11.06
C GLY A 34 -3.58 -6.18 -10.18
N LYS A 35 -3.13 -5.04 -10.67
CA LYS A 35 -2.11 -4.21 -10.01
C LYS A 35 -2.73 -2.92 -9.45
N ILE A 36 -2.33 -2.57 -8.23
CA ILE A 36 -2.65 -1.29 -7.59
C ILE A 36 -1.35 -0.48 -7.54
N TYR A 37 -1.36 0.72 -8.09
CA TYR A 37 -0.21 1.61 -8.11
C TYR A 37 -0.38 2.69 -7.05
N VAL A 38 0.62 2.82 -6.20
CA VAL A 38 0.62 3.72 -5.05
C VAL A 38 1.76 4.70 -5.16
N GLU A 39 1.48 5.98 -5.05
CA GLU A 39 2.43 7.05 -4.84
C GLU A 39 2.67 7.24 -3.34
N LEU A 40 3.94 7.35 -2.92
CA LEU A 40 4.34 7.53 -1.53
C LEU A 40 4.87 8.94 -1.31
N PHE A 41 4.63 9.54 -0.15
CA PHE A 41 4.93 10.94 0.15
C PHE A 41 6.06 11.08 1.19
N PRO A 42 7.36 10.85 0.80
CA PRO A 42 8.48 10.86 1.74
C PRO A 42 8.71 12.23 2.40
N ASP A 43 8.41 13.33 1.72
CA ASP A 43 8.55 14.68 2.28
C ASP A 43 7.55 14.97 3.41
N LYS A 44 6.39 14.28 3.40
CA LYS A 44 5.33 14.43 4.40
C LYS A 44 5.41 13.39 5.51
N ALA A 45 5.69 12.13 5.15
CA ALA A 45 5.72 10.98 6.05
C ALA A 45 7.03 10.19 5.89
N PRO A 46 8.20 10.80 6.19
CA PRO A 46 9.51 10.22 5.90
C PRO A 46 9.76 8.88 6.60
N LYS A 47 9.33 8.73 7.85
CA LYS A 47 9.58 7.50 8.63
C LYS A 47 8.70 6.35 8.15
N SER A 48 7.42 6.62 7.90
CA SER A 48 6.46 5.64 7.38
C SER A 48 6.86 5.16 5.99
N VAL A 49 7.21 6.08 5.09
CA VAL A 49 7.66 5.75 3.72
C VAL A 49 8.96 4.98 3.74
N ALA A 50 9.97 5.42 4.50
CA ALA A 50 11.26 4.73 4.57
C ALA A 50 11.12 3.30 5.08
N ALA A 51 10.33 3.08 6.14
CA ALA A 51 10.08 1.75 6.68
C ALA A 51 9.32 0.85 5.71
N PHE A 52 8.25 1.37 5.08
CA PHE A 52 7.49 0.62 4.10
C PHE A 52 8.36 0.21 2.90
N LEU A 53 9.13 1.14 2.33
CA LEU A 53 10.04 0.86 1.23
C LEU A 53 11.16 -0.12 1.62
N SER A 54 11.68 -0.04 2.84
CA SER A 54 12.65 -1.02 3.36
C SER A 54 12.05 -2.43 3.39
N ASN A 55 10.79 -2.58 3.81
CA ASN A 55 10.08 -3.86 3.79
C ASN A 55 9.87 -4.36 2.35
N VAL A 56 9.54 -3.47 1.43
CA VAL A 56 9.41 -3.78 -0.02
C VAL A 56 10.73 -4.27 -0.59
N ASP A 57 11.83 -3.53 -0.35
CA ASP A 57 13.17 -3.84 -0.88
C ASP A 57 13.73 -5.17 -0.33
N GLN A 58 13.35 -5.54 0.91
CA GLN A 58 13.65 -6.84 1.51
C GLN A 58 12.75 -7.99 1.02
N GLY A 59 11.77 -7.69 0.14
CA GLY A 59 10.83 -8.68 -0.39
C GLY A 59 9.87 -9.27 0.66
N LEU A 60 9.64 -8.56 1.78
CA LEU A 60 8.79 -9.06 2.86
C LEU A 60 7.34 -9.31 2.43
N TYR A 61 6.84 -8.53 1.48
CA TYR A 61 5.46 -8.66 1.01
C TYR A 61 5.25 -9.71 -0.09
N LYS A 62 6.31 -10.41 -0.51
CA LYS A 62 6.17 -11.48 -1.50
C LYS A 62 5.39 -12.65 -0.92
N ASN A 63 4.28 -13.03 -1.59
CA ASN A 63 3.33 -14.04 -1.15
C ASN A 63 2.68 -13.75 0.22
N SER A 64 2.52 -12.48 0.57
CA SER A 64 1.70 -12.03 1.69
C SER A 64 0.21 -11.95 1.32
N SER A 65 -0.63 -11.37 2.16
CA SER A 65 -2.07 -11.31 1.92
C SER A 65 -2.71 -9.99 2.37
N PHE A 66 -3.82 -9.65 1.73
CA PHE A 66 -4.89 -8.89 2.36
C PHE A 66 -5.75 -9.90 3.10
N TYR A 67 -5.82 -9.80 4.42
CA TYR A 67 -6.49 -10.76 5.28
C TYR A 67 -7.73 -10.17 5.98
N ARG A 68 -7.82 -8.84 6.08
CA ARG A 68 -8.92 -8.16 6.76
C ARG A 68 -9.61 -7.16 5.84
N VAL A 69 -10.93 -7.07 5.95
CA VAL A 69 -11.78 -6.12 5.24
C VAL A 69 -12.80 -5.51 6.17
N LEU A 70 -12.93 -4.20 6.11
CA LEU A 70 -14.03 -3.50 6.76
C LEU A 70 -15.00 -3.01 5.70
N LYS A 71 -16.27 -3.34 5.90
CA LYS A 71 -17.44 -2.89 5.11
C LYS A 71 -18.47 -2.33 6.07
N GLU A 72 -19.36 -1.47 5.59
CA GLU A 72 -20.41 -0.93 6.43
C GLU A 72 -21.25 -2.03 7.09
N GLU A 73 -21.60 -3.07 6.34
CA GLU A 73 -22.45 -4.18 6.74
C GLU A 73 -21.78 -5.18 7.69
N ASN A 74 -20.43 -5.32 7.68
CA ASN A 74 -19.75 -6.28 8.56
C ASN A 74 -19.31 -5.69 9.91
N GLN A 75 -19.73 -4.46 10.24
CA GLN A 75 -19.44 -3.77 11.49
C GLN A 75 -20.75 -3.41 12.25
N PRO A 76 -21.65 -4.37 12.54
CA PRO A 76 -23.00 -4.06 13.04
C PRO A 76 -23.01 -3.33 14.39
N THR A 77 -22.01 -3.55 15.22
CA THR A 77 -21.91 -2.97 16.58
C THR A 77 -21.05 -1.70 16.65
N SER A 78 -20.38 -1.32 15.55
CA SER A 78 -19.53 -0.13 15.51
C SER A 78 -20.35 1.13 15.34
N SER A 79 -20.11 2.12 16.21
CA SER A 79 -20.67 3.48 16.06
C SER A 79 -20.01 4.27 14.93
N PHE A 80 -18.80 3.86 14.53
CA PHE A 80 -18.02 4.46 13.44
C PHE A 80 -17.72 3.39 12.40
N LYS A 81 -18.54 3.35 11.37
CA LYS A 81 -18.35 2.43 10.26
C LYS A 81 -17.30 2.97 9.31
N THR A 82 -16.41 2.12 8.90
CA THR A 82 -15.27 2.46 8.01
C THR A 82 -15.10 1.39 6.95
N GLU A 83 -14.51 1.77 5.81
CA GLU A 83 -14.30 0.85 4.71
C GLU A 83 -12.83 0.83 4.30
N LEU A 84 -12.21 -0.34 4.32
CA LEU A 84 -10.81 -0.54 3.97
C LEU A 84 -10.52 -1.99 3.61
N ILE A 85 -9.37 -2.23 3.02
CA ILE A 85 -8.69 -3.53 3.02
C ILE A 85 -7.38 -3.40 3.78
N GLN A 86 -7.05 -4.39 4.62
CA GLN A 86 -5.82 -4.43 5.39
C GLN A 86 -5.02 -5.68 5.05
N GLY A 87 -3.71 -5.53 4.93
CA GLY A 87 -2.80 -6.62 4.65
C GLY A 87 -1.40 -6.34 5.15
N GLY A 88 -0.53 -7.30 4.87
CA GLY A 88 0.85 -7.33 5.30
C GLY A 88 1.29 -8.78 5.46
N ILE A 89 2.23 -9.01 6.38
CA ILE A 89 2.81 -10.35 6.57
C ILE A 89 2.27 -11.09 7.80
N TRP A 90 1.39 -10.47 8.57
CA TRP A 90 0.88 -11.05 9.84
C TRP A 90 0.32 -12.45 9.66
N GLU A 91 -0.56 -12.66 8.69
CA GLU A 91 -1.19 -13.95 8.47
C GLU A 91 -0.20 -14.99 7.90
N THR A 92 0.71 -14.56 7.02
CA THR A 92 1.63 -15.45 6.31
C THR A 92 2.94 -15.70 7.03
N ASN A 93 3.36 -14.77 7.92
CA ASN A 93 4.59 -14.89 8.71
C ASN A 93 4.53 -14.03 9.99
N ASN A 94 3.67 -14.41 10.94
CA ASN A 94 3.50 -13.68 12.19
C ASN A 94 4.77 -13.63 13.06
N THR A 95 5.59 -14.66 13.03
CA THR A 95 6.88 -14.67 13.74
C THR A 95 7.79 -13.54 13.24
N LYS A 96 7.87 -13.34 11.92
CA LYS A 96 8.63 -12.25 11.34
C LYS A 96 8.00 -10.89 11.66
N ALA A 97 6.66 -10.78 11.53
CA ALA A 97 5.92 -9.55 11.82
C ALA A 97 6.18 -9.06 13.26
N ASN A 98 6.14 -9.96 14.25
CA ASN A 98 6.38 -9.65 15.66
C ASN A 98 7.83 -9.22 15.98
N ASN A 99 8.79 -9.61 15.14
CA ASN A 99 10.22 -9.30 15.33
C ASN A 99 10.68 -8.06 14.54
N LEU A 100 9.81 -7.42 13.77
CA LEU A 100 10.14 -6.19 13.09
C LEU A 100 10.20 -5.01 14.07
N LYS A 101 11.09 -4.06 13.77
CA LYS A 101 11.15 -2.81 14.53
C LYS A 101 9.87 -1.99 14.31
N SER A 102 9.36 -1.42 15.39
CA SER A 102 8.25 -0.50 15.31
C SER A 102 8.64 0.81 14.63
N ILE A 103 7.65 1.39 13.94
CA ILE A 103 7.79 2.62 13.16
C ILE A 103 7.27 3.79 14.02
N PRO A 104 8.04 4.87 14.19
CA PRO A 104 7.55 6.06 14.88
C PRO A 104 6.27 6.59 14.22
N HIS A 105 5.28 6.93 15.04
CA HIS A 105 3.98 7.38 14.56
C HIS A 105 4.05 8.78 13.95
N GLU A 106 3.54 8.93 12.73
CA GLU A 106 3.42 10.20 12.00
C GLU A 106 1.93 10.49 11.79
N THR A 107 1.35 11.32 12.66
CA THR A 107 -0.09 11.62 12.64
C THR A 107 -0.50 12.42 11.40
N THR A 108 -1.78 12.35 11.01
CA THR A 108 -2.33 13.17 9.91
C THR A 108 -2.24 14.67 10.22
N LYS A 109 -2.17 15.07 11.48
CA LYS A 109 -1.91 16.47 11.89
C LYS A 109 -0.50 16.92 11.50
N GLN A 110 0.50 16.04 11.62
CA GLN A 110 1.89 16.34 11.27
C GLN A 110 2.12 16.31 9.75
N THR A 111 1.54 15.31 9.09
CA THR A 111 1.80 15.05 7.67
C THR A 111 0.88 15.82 6.73
N GLY A 112 -0.32 16.20 7.19
CA GLY A 112 -1.38 16.76 6.35
C GLY A 112 -2.01 15.76 5.38
N ILE A 113 -1.69 14.46 5.49
CA ILE A 113 -2.25 13.41 4.63
C ILE A 113 -3.48 12.83 5.33
N LEU A 114 -4.68 13.18 4.85
CA LEU A 114 -5.93 12.68 5.40
C LEU A 114 -6.32 11.32 4.78
N HIS A 115 -7.14 10.56 5.53
CA HIS A 115 -7.68 9.27 5.09
C HIS A 115 -8.83 9.46 4.10
N THR A 116 -8.51 9.82 2.87
CA THR A 116 -9.44 9.91 1.75
C THR A 116 -9.42 8.62 0.92
N ASN A 117 -10.33 8.51 -0.05
CA ASN A 117 -10.40 7.33 -0.93
C ASN A 117 -9.04 7.00 -1.57
N GLY A 118 -8.56 5.78 -1.34
CA GLY A 118 -7.27 5.29 -1.84
C GLY A 118 -6.05 5.68 -0.98
N THR A 119 -6.21 6.37 0.15
CA THR A 119 -5.08 6.63 1.06
C THR A 119 -4.57 5.32 1.64
N ILE A 120 -3.24 5.10 1.57
CA ILE A 120 -2.54 4.00 2.25
C ILE A 120 -1.98 4.49 3.58
N SER A 121 -2.13 3.67 4.62
CA SER A 121 -1.77 4.00 5.99
C SER A 121 -1.20 2.78 6.72
N LEU A 122 -0.33 2.99 7.71
CA LEU A 122 0.18 1.92 8.55
C LEU A 122 -0.88 1.47 9.55
N ALA A 123 -1.09 0.16 9.67
CA ALA A 123 -1.93 -0.42 10.71
C ALA A 123 -1.14 -0.52 12.03
N ARG A 124 -1.84 -0.35 13.15
CA ARG A 124 -1.25 -0.35 14.49
C ARG A 124 -2.26 -0.81 15.56
N THR A 125 -1.76 -1.25 16.69
CA THR A 125 -2.55 -1.45 17.90
C THR A 125 -2.53 -0.20 18.80
N ILE A 126 -1.34 0.36 19.06
CA ILE A 126 -1.14 1.61 19.79
C ILE A 126 -0.21 2.54 18.99
N PRO A 127 -0.18 3.85 19.23
CA PRO A 127 0.74 4.77 18.56
C PRO A 127 2.20 4.30 18.66
N GLY A 128 2.89 4.21 17.52
CA GLY A 128 4.28 3.76 17.45
C GLY A 128 4.47 2.23 17.43
N SER A 129 3.40 1.43 17.37
CA SER A 129 3.53 -0.04 17.26
C SER A 129 3.44 -0.57 15.82
N ALA A 130 3.24 0.29 14.83
CA ALA A 130 3.19 -0.12 13.43
C ALA A 130 4.51 -0.77 12.98
N SER A 131 4.45 -1.75 12.09
CA SER A 131 5.65 -2.41 11.52
C SER A 131 5.47 -2.76 10.05
N SER A 132 4.83 -3.88 9.72
CA SER A 132 4.64 -4.37 8.34
C SER A 132 3.22 -4.25 7.83
N GLU A 133 2.26 -4.07 8.72
CA GLU A 133 0.86 -4.09 8.34
C GLU A 133 0.41 -2.72 7.86
N PHE A 134 -0.38 -2.73 6.80
CA PHE A 134 -0.93 -1.52 6.18
C PHE A 134 -2.38 -1.73 5.75
N PHE A 135 -3.09 -0.63 5.56
CA PHE A 135 -4.43 -0.67 4.99
C PHE A 135 -4.59 0.41 3.90
N ILE A 136 -5.58 0.20 3.04
CA ILE A 136 -5.96 1.15 2.00
C ILE A 136 -7.43 1.48 2.17
N CYS A 137 -7.75 2.77 2.28
CA CYS A 137 -9.10 3.27 2.45
C CYS A 137 -9.95 3.07 1.19
N VAL A 138 -11.17 2.61 1.37
CA VAL A 138 -12.25 2.68 0.39
C VAL A 138 -13.19 3.80 0.82
N GLY A 139 -13.41 4.80 -0.04
CA GLY A 139 -14.09 6.02 0.38
C GLY A 139 -13.26 6.91 1.31
N THR A 140 -13.88 7.94 1.86
CA THR A 140 -13.25 8.88 2.80
C THR A 140 -13.52 8.43 4.24
N GLN A 141 -12.44 8.25 5.02
CA GLN A 141 -12.45 7.62 6.32
C GLN A 141 -11.91 8.55 7.43
N PRO A 142 -12.59 9.65 7.77
CA PRO A 142 -12.10 10.63 8.74
C PRO A 142 -11.97 10.06 10.15
N ALA A 143 -12.59 8.91 10.43
CA ALA A 143 -12.43 8.18 11.69
C ALA A 143 -10.96 7.82 12.00
N TYR A 144 -10.10 7.73 10.98
CA TYR A 144 -8.67 7.41 11.12
C TYR A 144 -7.77 8.64 11.25
N ASP A 145 -8.31 9.85 11.13
CA ASP A 145 -7.53 11.07 11.25
C ASP A 145 -7.27 11.45 12.72
N PHE A 146 -6.20 12.21 12.93
CA PHE A 146 -5.83 12.74 14.25
C PHE A 146 -6.97 13.58 14.85
N GLY A 147 -7.23 13.40 16.13
CA GLY A 147 -8.24 14.13 16.88
C GLY A 147 -9.64 13.51 16.83
N ASN A 148 -9.89 12.54 15.93
CA ASN A 148 -11.20 11.91 15.82
C ASN A 148 -11.48 11.00 17.03
N SER A 149 -12.71 11.08 17.56
CA SER A 149 -13.18 10.32 18.73
C SER A 149 -13.40 8.82 18.46
N ALA A 150 -13.40 8.39 17.20
CA ALA A 150 -13.44 6.99 16.84
C ALA A 150 -12.19 6.22 17.32
N ASN A 151 -11.07 6.92 17.51
CA ASN A 151 -9.87 6.36 18.09
C ASN A 151 -9.77 6.77 19.57
N PRO A 152 -9.75 5.84 20.52
CA PRO A 152 -9.68 6.16 21.96
C PRO A 152 -8.49 7.05 22.34
N ASP A 153 -7.34 6.85 21.67
CA ASP A 153 -6.12 7.64 21.86
C ASP A 153 -6.11 8.96 21.06
N ARG A 154 -7.06 9.17 20.17
CA ARG A 154 -7.20 10.33 19.27
C ARG A 154 -5.96 10.63 18.40
N GLN A 155 -5.01 9.69 18.29
CA GLN A 155 -3.80 9.88 17.49
C GLN A 155 -4.02 9.53 16.01
N GLY A 156 -5.09 8.80 15.70
CA GLY A 156 -5.36 8.34 14.33
C GLY A 156 -4.30 7.35 13.83
N TYR A 157 -4.17 7.25 12.52
CA TYR A 157 -3.23 6.35 11.86
C TYR A 157 -2.23 7.14 10.99
N ALA A 158 -1.10 6.48 10.65
CA ALA A 158 -0.02 7.11 9.90
C ALA A 158 -0.22 6.91 8.40
N ALA A 159 -0.91 7.86 7.76
CA ALA A 159 -1.07 7.91 6.31
C ALA A 159 0.24 8.35 5.64
N PHE A 160 0.65 7.65 4.55
CA PHE A 160 1.96 7.88 3.94
C PHE A 160 1.97 7.85 2.40
N GLY A 161 0.82 7.62 1.75
CA GLY A 161 0.73 7.59 0.29
C GLY A 161 -0.71 7.48 -0.19
N LYS A 162 -0.88 7.32 -1.51
CA LYS A 162 -2.19 7.25 -2.15
C LYS A 162 -2.17 6.37 -3.39
N VAL A 163 -3.25 5.63 -3.61
CA VAL A 163 -3.50 4.90 -4.87
C VAL A 163 -3.70 5.90 -6.00
N VAL A 164 -2.88 5.80 -7.04
CA VAL A 164 -2.92 6.65 -8.24
C VAL A 164 -3.48 5.92 -9.47
N LYS A 165 -3.48 4.57 -9.43
CA LYS A 165 -4.08 3.72 -10.47
C LYS A 165 -4.48 2.36 -9.88
N GLY A 166 -5.56 1.76 -10.35
CA GLY A 166 -6.03 0.44 -9.88
C GLY A 166 -7.07 0.53 -8.76
N MET A 167 -7.80 1.65 -8.63
CA MET A 167 -8.94 1.76 -7.70
C MET A 167 -10.06 0.78 -8.03
N ASP A 168 -10.21 0.38 -9.29
CA ASP A 168 -11.14 -0.67 -9.72
C ASP A 168 -10.70 -2.05 -9.20
N VAL A 169 -9.38 -2.32 -9.19
CA VAL A 169 -8.80 -3.54 -8.60
C VAL A 169 -9.00 -3.53 -7.08
N LEU A 170 -8.75 -2.40 -6.41
CA LEU A 170 -9.00 -2.23 -4.97
C LEU A 170 -10.46 -2.56 -4.62
N LYS A 171 -11.41 -2.01 -5.37
CA LYS A 171 -12.84 -2.29 -5.17
C LYS A 171 -13.20 -3.75 -5.41
N LYS A 172 -12.63 -4.39 -6.43
CA LYS A 172 -12.83 -5.84 -6.68
C LYS A 172 -12.32 -6.68 -5.49
N ILE A 173 -11.19 -6.30 -4.90
CA ILE A 173 -10.65 -6.98 -3.71
C ILE A 173 -11.59 -6.73 -2.52
N HIS A 174 -12.02 -5.50 -2.26
CA HIS A 174 -12.91 -5.13 -1.17
C HIS A 174 -14.23 -5.92 -1.20
N GLN A 175 -14.71 -6.29 -2.40
CA GLN A 175 -15.95 -7.06 -2.61
C GLN A 175 -15.76 -8.59 -2.48
N GLN A 176 -14.54 -9.07 -2.19
CA GLN A 176 -14.34 -10.52 -2.02
C GLN A 176 -15.07 -11.04 -0.78
N PRO A 177 -15.37 -12.36 -0.75
CA PRO A 177 -16.05 -12.99 0.39
C PRO A 177 -15.28 -12.79 1.70
N GLU A 178 -16.04 -12.58 2.77
CA GLU A 178 -15.51 -12.46 4.13
C GLU A 178 -16.32 -13.27 5.13
N ASN A 179 -15.70 -13.52 6.29
CA ASN A 179 -16.35 -14.05 7.49
C ASN A 179 -16.05 -13.06 8.65
N GLY A 180 -17.06 -12.30 9.06
CA GLY A 180 -16.85 -11.16 9.95
C GLY A 180 -16.02 -10.09 9.26
N GLU A 181 -14.90 -9.69 9.86
CA GLU A 181 -13.97 -8.70 9.31
C GLU A 181 -12.80 -9.34 8.52
N ASP A 182 -12.72 -10.67 8.44
CA ASP A 182 -11.62 -11.38 7.78
C ASP A 182 -12.03 -11.85 6.38
N PHE A 183 -11.16 -11.64 5.39
CA PHE A 183 -11.35 -12.24 4.06
C PHE A 183 -11.37 -13.78 4.14
N TYR A 184 -12.28 -14.41 3.43
CA TYR A 184 -12.35 -15.88 3.37
C TYR A 184 -12.62 -16.36 1.92
N PRO A 185 -11.57 -16.89 1.24
CA PRO A 185 -10.14 -16.92 1.65
C PRO A 185 -9.47 -15.56 1.56
N SER A 186 -8.34 -15.38 2.27
CA SER A 186 -7.50 -14.19 2.16
C SER A 186 -7.06 -13.94 0.73
N VAL A 187 -6.98 -12.67 0.35
CA VAL A 187 -6.56 -12.26 -0.99
C VAL A 187 -5.04 -12.15 -1.06
N ARG A 188 -4.42 -12.96 -1.90
CA ARG A 188 -2.94 -12.97 -2.03
C ARG A 188 -2.39 -11.64 -2.56
N ILE A 189 -1.33 -11.17 -1.92
CA ILE A 189 -0.39 -10.20 -2.46
C ILE A 189 0.76 -11.00 -3.08
N LEU A 190 0.83 -11.03 -4.40
CA LEU A 190 1.87 -11.79 -5.12
C LEU A 190 3.24 -11.17 -4.86
N ASN A 191 3.30 -9.85 -4.93
CA ASN A 191 4.47 -9.05 -4.58
C ASN A 191 4.09 -7.57 -4.41
N ILE A 192 4.98 -6.80 -3.75
CA ILE A 192 5.00 -5.34 -3.83
C ILE A 192 6.37 -4.96 -4.35
N VAL A 193 6.41 -4.21 -5.46
CA VAL A 193 7.66 -3.83 -6.12
C VAL A 193 7.74 -2.31 -6.28
N ARG A 194 8.95 -1.78 -6.14
CA ARG A 194 9.25 -0.38 -6.41
C ARG A 194 9.31 -0.14 -7.93
N LEU A 195 8.84 1.04 -8.41
CA LEU A 195 8.80 1.43 -9.83
C LEU A 195 9.84 2.48 -10.16
#